data_d2181c8224897118d57eb945899e00cc
#
_entry.id   d2181c8224897118d57eb945899e00cc
#
_cell.length_a   1.000
_cell.length_b   1.000
_cell.length_c   1.000
_cell.angle_alpha   90.00
_cell.angle_beta   90.00
_cell.angle_gamma   90.00
#
_symmetry.space_group_name_H-M   'P 1'
#
loop_
_entity.id
_entity.type
_entity.pdbx_description
1 polymer ?
#
loop_
_entity_poly.entity_id
_entity_poly.type
_entity_poly.pdbx_seq_one_letter_code
_entity_poly.pdbx_strand_id
1 'polypeptide(L)'
;MAMRKGGNTPVPASAVRIELGWRAGPGAPDVDASALLLMSGKVRSDGDFVFYNQAAHSSGAVRHEGKRTMGDTVTDTLSVDLARVESAIDTVVLAASADGGTFGQVPGLHIRVLDAAGGAELARFDSEDATVETAFVLGELYRRQGAWKFRAVGQGYQSGLAGLATDFG
;
A
#
# COMPACT_ATOMS: atom_id res chain seq x y z
N MET A 1 6.13 -15.70 -1.04
CA MET A 1 5.92 -16.12 -2.44
C MET A 1 5.65 -14.89 -3.30
N ALA A 2 6.41 -14.72 -4.35
CA ALA A 2 6.22 -13.59 -5.27
C ALA A 2 4.96 -13.78 -6.10
N MET A 3 4.21 -12.71 -6.28
CA MET A 3 2.93 -12.71 -7.01
C MET A 3 3.09 -12.03 -8.35
N ARG A 4 2.24 -12.40 -9.28
CA ARG A 4 2.10 -11.70 -10.55
C ARG A 4 1.03 -10.62 -10.43
N LYS A 5 1.14 -9.60 -11.26
CA LYS A 5 0.13 -8.55 -11.39
C LYS A 5 -1.25 -9.17 -11.63
N GLY A 6 -2.23 -8.76 -10.86
CA GLY A 6 -3.59 -9.32 -10.89
C GLY A 6 -3.81 -10.57 -10.05
N GLY A 7 -2.74 -11.19 -9.52
CA GLY A 7 -2.85 -12.36 -8.68
C GLY A 7 -3.40 -12.03 -7.30
N ASN A 8 -4.04 -13.00 -6.64
CA ASN A 8 -4.55 -12.81 -5.29
C ASN A 8 -4.24 -14.02 -4.40
N THR A 9 -4.25 -13.80 -3.08
CA THR A 9 -3.99 -14.84 -2.09
C THR A 9 -4.76 -14.55 -0.80
N PRO A 10 -5.18 -15.58 -0.06
CA PRO A 10 -5.79 -15.37 1.25
C PRO A 10 -4.83 -14.74 2.24
N VAL A 11 -5.38 -13.93 3.16
CA VAL A 11 -4.64 -13.34 4.27
C VAL A 11 -5.24 -13.89 5.57
N PRO A 12 -4.71 -15.01 6.08
CA PRO A 12 -5.31 -15.68 7.25
C PRO A 12 -4.81 -15.12 8.58
N ALA A 13 -4.54 -13.81 8.64
CA ALA A 13 -4.04 -13.14 9.84
C ALA A 13 -5.07 -12.13 10.32
N SER A 14 -5.10 -11.88 11.64
CA SER A 14 -5.96 -10.84 12.22
C SER A 14 -5.39 -9.45 12.07
N ALA A 15 -4.07 -9.33 11.94
CA ALA A 15 -3.38 -8.07 11.72
C ALA A 15 -2.18 -8.32 10.82
N VAL A 16 -1.88 -7.35 9.94
CA VAL A 16 -0.76 -7.43 9.02
C VAL A 16 0.06 -6.16 9.07
N ARG A 17 1.34 -6.31 8.73
CA ARG A 17 2.23 -5.21 8.45
C ARG A 17 2.48 -5.18 6.95
N ILE A 18 2.31 -4.00 6.36
CA ILE A 18 2.52 -3.79 4.93
C ILE A 18 3.83 -3.02 4.79
N GLU A 19 4.78 -3.59 4.08
CA GLU A 19 6.06 -2.95 3.82
C GLU A 19 6.18 -2.63 2.34
N LEU A 20 6.29 -1.34 2.02
CA LEU A 20 6.68 -0.89 0.70
C LEU A 20 8.18 -0.63 0.74
N GLY A 21 8.92 -1.29 -0.13
CA GLY A 21 10.37 -1.18 -0.14
C GLY A 21 10.90 -0.79 -1.51
N TRP A 22 12.05 -0.11 -1.51
CA TRP A 22 12.75 0.27 -2.74
C TRP A 22 14.22 0.50 -2.41
N ARG A 23 15.05 0.64 -3.44
CA ARG A 23 16.44 1.00 -3.23
C ARG A 23 16.64 2.50 -3.37
N ALA A 24 17.31 3.09 -2.38
CA ALA A 24 17.75 4.47 -2.43
C ALA A 24 18.99 4.59 -3.31
N GLY A 25 19.18 5.77 -3.91
CA GLY A 25 20.35 6.04 -4.73
C GLY A 25 20.30 7.42 -5.34
N PRO A 26 21.41 7.87 -5.98
CA PRO A 26 21.43 9.16 -6.65
C PRO A 26 20.34 9.25 -7.71
N GLY A 27 19.56 10.33 -7.69
CA GLY A 27 18.49 10.55 -8.64
C GLY A 27 17.19 9.81 -8.36
N ALA A 28 17.15 8.96 -7.34
CA ALA A 28 15.91 8.30 -6.95
C ALA A 28 14.98 9.28 -6.20
N PRO A 29 13.69 9.37 -6.57
CA PRO A 29 12.76 10.23 -5.85
C PRO A 29 12.47 9.69 -4.45
N ASP A 30 11.94 10.55 -3.58
CA ASP A 30 11.38 10.10 -2.31
C ASP A 30 10.03 9.44 -2.55
N VAL A 31 9.75 8.37 -1.83
CA VAL A 31 8.52 7.60 -1.97
C VAL A 31 7.80 7.54 -0.63
N ASP A 32 6.49 7.76 -0.66
CA ASP A 32 5.65 7.73 0.53
C ASP A 32 4.51 6.73 0.34
N ALA A 33 4.34 5.85 1.32
CA ALA A 33 3.25 4.88 1.35
C ALA A 33 1.96 5.52 1.86
N SER A 34 0.83 5.03 1.37
CA SER A 34 -0.48 5.46 1.82
C SER A 34 -1.49 4.32 1.74
N ALA A 35 -2.57 4.45 2.51
CA ALA A 35 -3.68 3.52 2.47
C ALA A 35 -4.99 4.30 2.30
N LEU A 36 -5.87 3.78 1.45
CA LEU A 36 -7.21 4.32 1.26
C LEU A 36 -8.22 3.26 1.67
N LEU A 37 -9.10 3.60 2.60
CA LEU A 37 -10.16 2.71 3.06
C LEU A 37 -11.42 3.00 2.25
N LEU A 38 -11.90 1.98 1.53
CA LEU A 38 -12.97 2.14 0.56
C LEU A 38 -14.26 1.47 1.03
N MET A 39 -15.36 2.17 0.79
CA MET A 39 -16.71 1.63 0.85
C MET A 39 -17.27 1.69 -0.57
N SER A 40 -17.55 0.52 -1.14
CA SER A 40 -18.06 0.41 -2.53
C SER A 40 -17.18 1.15 -3.55
N GLY A 41 -15.87 1.01 -3.41
CA GLY A 41 -14.90 1.55 -4.36
C GLY A 41 -14.48 2.99 -4.14
N LYS A 42 -15.00 3.66 -3.11
CA LYS A 42 -14.71 5.08 -2.82
C LYS A 42 -14.41 5.31 -1.35
N VAL A 43 -13.55 6.28 -1.05
CA VAL A 43 -13.39 6.78 0.32
C VAL A 43 -14.65 7.56 0.70
N ARG A 44 -15.05 7.46 1.97
CA ARG A 44 -16.24 8.18 2.49
C ARG A 44 -15.92 9.64 2.73
N SER A 45 -14.68 9.95 3.08
CA SER A 45 -14.18 11.30 3.35
C SER A 45 -12.65 11.28 3.37
N ASP A 46 -12.03 12.44 3.53
CA ASP A 46 -10.57 12.56 3.66
C ASP A 46 -10.02 11.77 4.86
N GLY A 47 -10.83 11.49 5.86
CA GLY A 47 -10.45 10.68 7.02
C GLY A 47 -10.15 9.22 6.68
N ASP A 48 -10.58 8.74 5.53
CA ASP A 48 -10.30 7.38 5.05
C ASP A 48 -8.97 7.28 4.29
N PHE A 49 -8.19 8.34 4.24
CA PHE A 49 -6.88 8.38 3.62
C PHE A 49 -5.79 8.44 4.71
N VAL A 50 -4.93 7.42 4.78
CA VAL A 50 -3.87 7.33 5.78
C VAL A 50 -2.52 7.50 5.10
N PHE A 51 -1.72 8.46 5.57
CA PHE A 51 -0.40 8.78 5.02
C PHE A 51 0.39 9.54 6.10
N TYR A 52 1.60 10.03 5.79
CA TYR A 52 2.47 10.63 6.81
C TYR A 52 1.84 11.83 7.54
N ASN A 53 0.99 12.63 6.88
CA ASN A 53 0.31 13.78 7.49
C ASN A 53 -0.97 13.40 8.24
N GLN A 54 -1.48 12.21 8.02
CA GLN A 54 -2.62 11.64 8.72
C GLN A 54 -2.30 10.19 9.03
N ALA A 55 -1.45 10.01 10.05
CA ALA A 55 -0.77 8.76 10.31
C ALA A 55 -1.66 7.66 10.89
N ALA A 56 -2.90 7.96 11.27
CA ALA A 56 -3.81 6.95 11.81
C ALA A 56 -5.24 7.23 11.36
N HIS A 57 -5.94 6.14 11.00
CA HIS A 57 -7.38 6.20 10.77
C HIS A 57 -8.11 6.31 12.11
N SER A 58 -9.25 6.98 12.15
CA SER A 58 -10.03 7.20 13.38
C SER A 58 -10.47 5.90 14.04
N SER A 59 -10.65 4.82 13.28
CA SER A 59 -10.98 3.49 13.82
C SER A 59 -9.80 2.85 14.56
N GLY A 60 -8.59 3.34 14.37
CA GLY A 60 -7.37 2.71 14.88
C GLY A 60 -6.93 1.48 14.11
N ALA A 61 -7.64 1.12 13.04
CA ALA A 61 -7.35 -0.10 12.29
C ALA A 61 -6.16 0.04 11.34
N VAL A 62 -5.90 1.24 10.83
CA VAL A 62 -4.84 1.47 9.84
C VAL A 62 -3.95 2.62 10.33
N ARG A 63 -2.64 2.39 10.29
CA ARG A 63 -1.65 3.36 10.77
C ARG A 63 -0.44 3.38 9.84
N HIS A 64 0.11 4.58 9.60
CA HIS A 64 1.39 4.77 8.95
C HIS A 64 2.49 4.76 10.03
N GLU A 65 3.38 3.78 9.97
CA GLU A 65 4.40 3.57 10.99
C GLU A 65 5.71 4.33 10.70
N GLY A 66 5.95 4.71 9.45
CA GLY A 66 7.11 5.50 9.06
C GLY A 66 8.15 4.72 8.28
N LYS A 67 9.20 5.43 7.87
CA LYS A 67 10.28 4.91 7.03
C LYS A 67 11.45 4.43 7.86
N ARG A 68 12.11 3.39 7.34
CA ARG A 68 13.36 2.87 7.89
C ARG A 68 14.32 2.53 6.75
N THR A 69 15.59 2.84 6.96
CA THR A 69 16.63 2.56 5.98
C THR A 69 17.57 1.49 6.53
N MET A 70 17.81 0.45 5.72
CA MET A 70 18.78 -0.58 6.02
C MET A 70 19.69 -0.76 4.79
N GLY A 71 20.94 -0.32 4.91
CA GLY A 71 21.85 -0.29 3.78
C GLY A 71 21.35 0.66 2.70
N ASP A 72 21.10 0.14 1.50
CA ASP A 72 20.54 0.88 0.38
C ASP A 72 19.02 0.70 0.23
N THR A 73 18.39 -0.07 1.11
CA THR A 73 16.96 -0.34 1.07
C THR A 73 16.20 0.56 2.02
N VAL A 74 15.19 1.25 1.50
CA VAL A 74 14.26 2.05 2.28
C VAL A 74 12.93 1.33 2.33
N THR A 75 12.34 1.26 3.52
CA THR A 75 11.03 0.63 3.73
C THR A 75 10.10 1.61 4.41
N ASP A 76 8.91 1.81 3.85
CA ASP A 76 7.84 2.58 4.47
C ASP A 76 6.74 1.60 4.88
N THR A 77 6.31 1.66 6.13
CA THR A 77 5.48 0.61 6.74
C THR A 77 4.11 1.14 7.12
N LEU A 78 3.09 0.37 6.77
CA LEU A 78 1.71 0.56 7.22
C LEU A 78 1.32 -0.66 8.06
N SER A 79 0.60 -0.45 9.16
CA SER A 79 0.01 -1.55 9.90
C SER A 79 -1.51 -1.54 9.73
N VAL A 80 -2.07 -2.73 9.53
CA VAL A 80 -3.52 -2.90 9.33
C VAL A 80 -4.01 -3.98 10.28
N ASP A 81 -4.87 -3.57 11.21
CA ASP A 81 -5.57 -4.51 12.09
C ASP A 81 -6.89 -4.88 11.42
N LEU A 82 -6.88 -6.01 10.71
CA LEU A 82 -8.02 -6.45 9.91
C LEU A 82 -9.26 -6.72 10.77
N ALA A 83 -9.06 -7.10 12.04
CA ALA A 83 -10.16 -7.34 12.96
C ALA A 83 -10.88 -6.04 13.37
N ARG A 84 -10.20 -4.89 13.26
CA ARG A 84 -10.77 -3.57 13.61
C ARG A 84 -11.27 -2.77 12.43
N VAL A 85 -11.02 -3.21 11.21
CA VAL A 85 -11.52 -2.49 10.03
C VAL A 85 -13.04 -2.50 10.08
N GLU A 86 -13.65 -1.30 10.00
CA GLU A 86 -15.09 -1.13 10.08
C GLU A 86 -15.80 -2.02 9.04
N SER A 87 -16.95 -2.56 9.42
CA SER A 87 -17.68 -3.47 8.53
C SER A 87 -18.13 -2.81 7.23
N ALA A 88 -18.30 -1.48 7.22
CA ALA A 88 -18.63 -0.72 6.00
C ALA A 88 -17.46 -0.66 5.01
N ILE A 89 -16.23 -0.87 5.47
CA ILE A 89 -15.03 -0.86 4.62
C ILE A 89 -14.81 -2.26 4.05
N ASP A 90 -14.80 -2.36 2.74
CA ASP A 90 -14.58 -3.63 2.04
C ASP A 90 -13.20 -3.75 1.43
N THR A 91 -12.46 -2.64 1.26
CA THR A 91 -11.16 -2.64 0.61
C THR A 91 -10.24 -1.62 1.27
N VAL A 92 -8.97 -2.00 1.45
CA VAL A 92 -7.91 -1.09 1.83
C VAL A 92 -6.89 -1.08 0.69
N VAL A 93 -6.84 0.03 -0.05
CA VAL A 93 -5.90 0.22 -1.16
C VAL A 93 -4.54 0.60 -0.60
N LEU A 94 -3.49 -0.04 -1.09
CA LEU A 94 -2.11 0.18 -0.65
C LEU A 94 -1.36 0.86 -1.79
N ALA A 95 -1.06 2.13 -1.59
CA ALA A 95 -0.55 3.01 -2.64
C ALA A 95 0.74 3.68 -2.22
N ALA A 96 1.42 4.28 -3.18
CA ALA A 96 2.62 5.07 -2.97
C ALA A 96 2.62 6.29 -3.87
N SER A 97 3.30 7.35 -3.45
CA SER A 97 3.54 8.53 -4.27
C SER A 97 5.03 8.82 -4.32
N ALA A 98 5.51 9.30 -5.47
CA ALA A 98 6.90 9.71 -5.67
C ALA A 98 6.99 11.23 -5.72
N ASP A 99 7.95 11.80 -4.98
CA ASP A 99 8.21 13.21 -4.92
C ASP A 99 9.61 13.48 -5.47
N GLY A 100 9.72 14.38 -6.44
CA GLY A 100 10.99 14.71 -7.07
C GLY A 100 11.38 13.79 -8.23
N GLY A 101 10.43 13.00 -8.75
CA GLY A 101 10.68 12.10 -9.86
C GLY A 101 9.50 11.16 -10.11
N THR A 102 9.74 10.12 -10.89
CA THR A 102 8.72 9.15 -11.27
C THR A 102 9.07 7.76 -10.74
N PHE A 103 8.10 6.84 -10.76
CA PHE A 103 8.34 5.46 -10.32
C PHE A 103 9.29 4.69 -11.26
N GLY A 104 9.46 5.13 -12.50
CA GLY A 104 10.50 4.58 -13.37
C GLY A 104 11.91 4.82 -12.84
N GLN A 105 12.10 5.78 -11.95
CA GLN A 105 13.37 6.10 -11.30
C GLN A 105 13.52 5.44 -9.92
N VAL A 106 12.56 4.62 -9.50
CA VAL A 106 12.56 3.94 -8.18
C VAL A 106 12.94 2.48 -8.39
N PRO A 107 14.19 2.10 -8.16
CA PRO A 107 14.61 0.71 -8.36
C PRO A 107 14.14 -0.20 -7.24
N GLY A 108 13.79 -1.42 -7.58
CA GLY A 108 13.45 -2.46 -6.61
C GLY A 108 12.14 -2.23 -5.86
N LEU A 109 11.21 -1.46 -6.44
CA LEU A 109 9.92 -1.20 -5.80
C LEU A 109 9.14 -2.50 -5.58
N HIS A 110 8.74 -2.74 -4.34
CA HIS A 110 7.99 -3.94 -3.99
C HIS A 110 7.08 -3.69 -2.80
N ILE A 111 6.11 -4.56 -2.63
CA ILE A 111 5.23 -4.60 -1.46
C ILE A 111 5.27 -5.99 -0.84
N ARG A 112 5.31 -6.06 0.48
CA ARG A 112 5.21 -7.29 1.25
C ARG A 112 4.07 -7.20 2.24
N VAL A 113 3.33 -8.29 2.38
CA VAL A 113 2.30 -8.43 3.41
C VAL A 113 2.83 -9.44 4.43
N LEU A 114 2.99 -8.98 5.66
CA LEU A 114 3.57 -9.77 6.74
C LEU A 114 2.53 -9.98 7.82
N ASP A 115 2.49 -11.20 8.39
CA ASP A 115 1.69 -11.45 9.58
C ASP A 115 2.29 -10.66 10.75
N ALA A 116 1.49 -9.77 11.36
CA ALA A 116 1.96 -8.93 12.45
C ALA A 116 2.36 -9.73 13.69
N ALA A 117 1.77 -10.91 13.90
CA ALA A 117 2.03 -11.73 15.07
C ALA A 117 3.39 -12.44 15.02
N GLY A 118 3.81 -12.92 13.85
CA GLY A 118 5.03 -13.72 13.73
C GLY A 118 6.03 -13.19 12.71
N GLY A 119 5.65 -12.21 11.91
CA GLY A 119 6.50 -11.66 10.87
C GLY A 119 6.59 -12.52 9.61
N ALA A 120 5.79 -13.58 9.50
CA ALA A 120 5.80 -14.43 8.31
C ALA A 120 5.31 -13.66 7.08
N GLU A 121 6.00 -13.81 5.96
CA GLU A 121 5.59 -13.19 4.71
C GLU A 121 4.41 -13.97 4.11
N LEU A 122 3.28 -13.28 3.97
CA LEU A 122 2.05 -13.87 3.42
C LEU A 122 1.94 -13.62 1.92
N ALA A 123 2.49 -12.51 1.44
CA ALA A 123 2.49 -12.16 0.02
C ALA A 123 3.61 -11.18 -0.29
N ARG A 124 4.06 -11.20 -1.54
CA ARG A 124 5.03 -10.24 -2.07
C ARG A 124 4.73 -9.97 -3.54
N PHE A 125 4.81 -8.70 -3.92
CA PHE A 125 4.68 -8.28 -5.31
C PHE A 125 5.79 -7.28 -5.64
N ASP A 126 6.56 -7.58 -6.69
CA ASP A 126 7.61 -6.71 -7.20
C ASP A 126 7.08 -5.99 -8.45
N SER A 127 7.14 -4.65 -8.42
CA SER A 127 6.71 -3.83 -9.55
C SER A 127 7.91 -3.52 -10.43
N GLU A 128 7.88 -3.95 -11.68
CA GLU A 128 9.01 -3.81 -12.61
C GLU A 128 8.66 -3.02 -13.86
N ASP A 129 7.39 -2.62 -14.02
CA ASP A 129 6.88 -2.00 -15.24
C ASP A 129 6.49 -0.53 -15.10
N ALA A 130 6.81 0.10 -13.96
CA ALA A 130 6.53 1.51 -13.75
C ALA A 130 7.46 2.38 -14.61
N THR A 131 6.95 3.49 -15.15
CA THR A 131 7.70 4.40 -16.02
C THR A 131 7.54 5.86 -15.60
N VAL A 132 6.44 6.51 -16.00
CA VAL A 132 6.23 7.95 -15.83
C VAL A 132 5.27 8.31 -14.70
N GLU A 133 4.74 7.33 -14.03
CA GLU A 133 3.77 7.52 -12.96
C GLU A 133 4.40 8.18 -11.74
N THR A 134 3.63 9.03 -11.07
CA THR A 134 4.04 9.67 -9.80
C THR A 134 3.16 9.22 -8.63
N ALA A 135 2.11 8.47 -8.87
CA ALA A 135 1.39 7.70 -7.86
C ALA A 135 1.15 6.29 -8.39
N PHE A 136 1.07 5.32 -7.48
CA PHE A 136 1.03 3.91 -7.87
C PHE A 136 0.25 3.12 -6.84
N VAL A 137 -0.72 2.32 -7.30
CA VAL A 137 -1.40 1.33 -6.46
C VAL A 137 -0.65 0.02 -6.59
N LEU A 138 0.02 -0.40 -5.51
CA LEU A 138 0.78 -1.65 -5.52
C LEU A 138 -0.13 -2.85 -5.28
N GLY A 139 -1.10 -2.72 -4.39
CA GLY A 139 -2.01 -3.80 -4.10
C GLY A 139 -3.20 -3.35 -3.27
N GLU A 140 -4.05 -4.30 -2.93
CA GLU A 140 -5.19 -4.03 -2.07
C GLU A 140 -5.51 -5.22 -1.18
N LEU A 141 -5.95 -4.92 0.03
CA LEU A 141 -6.59 -5.89 0.91
C LEU A 141 -8.09 -5.75 0.73
N TYR A 142 -8.79 -6.85 0.51
CA TYR A 142 -10.23 -6.79 0.31
C TYR A 142 -10.94 -7.95 1.02
N ARG A 143 -12.19 -7.72 1.41
CA ARG A 143 -13.04 -8.74 2.02
C ARG A 143 -13.85 -9.44 0.96
N ARG A 144 -13.89 -10.75 1.08
CA ARG A 144 -14.78 -11.57 0.26
C ARG A 144 -15.31 -12.69 1.12
N GLN A 145 -16.65 -12.76 1.26
CA GLN A 145 -17.32 -13.79 2.05
C GLN A 145 -16.80 -13.86 3.50
N GLY A 146 -16.56 -12.68 4.09
CA GLY A 146 -16.10 -12.56 5.47
C GLY A 146 -14.61 -12.81 5.68
N ALA A 147 -13.85 -13.08 4.63
CA ALA A 147 -12.42 -13.34 4.73
C ALA A 147 -11.61 -12.29 3.96
N TRP A 148 -10.44 -11.95 4.48
CA TRP A 148 -9.54 -10.99 3.83
C TRP A 148 -8.63 -11.69 2.82
N LYS A 149 -8.38 -11.00 1.72
CA LYS A 149 -7.45 -11.40 0.66
C LYS A 149 -6.58 -10.22 0.27
N PHE A 150 -5.41 -10.51 -0.30
CA PHE A 150 -4.54 -9.52 -0.92
C PHE A 150 -4.50 -9.74 -2.42
N ARG A 151 -4.62 -8.65 -3.19
CA ARG A 151 -4.45 -8.68 -4.65
C ARG A 151 -3.33 -7.75 -5.05
N ALA A 152 -2.41 -8.23 -5.91
CA ALA A 152 -1.38 -7.41 -6.54
C ALA A 152 -2.02 -6.64 -7.71
N VAL A 153 -1.93 -5.31 -7.68
CA VAL A 153 -2.60 -4.44 -8.66
C VAL A 153 -1.62 -3.87 -9.67
N GLY A 154 -0.62 -3.12 -9.24
CA GLY A 154 0.39 -2.56 -10.13
C GLY A 154 -0.15 -1.52 -11.10
N GLN A 155 -1.03 -0.63 -10.67
CA GLN A 155 -1.62 0.42 -11.50
C GLN A 155 -1.07 1.78 -11.11
N GLY A 156 -0.59 2.54 -12.09
CA GLY A 156 -0.01 3.85 -11.87
C GLY A 156 -0.83 5.01 -12.42
N TYR A 157 -0.50 6.21 -11.94
CA TYR A 157 -1.15 7.47 -12.32
C TYR A 157 -0.09 8.52 -12.61
N GLN A 158 -0.07 9.05 -13.84
CA GLN A 158 0.81 10.17 -14.21
C GLN A 158 0.43 11.46 -13.49
N SER A 159 -0.86 11.63 -13.22
CA SER A 159 -1.41 12.78 -12.50
C SER A 159 -1.16 12.74 -11.00
N GLY A 160 -0.41 11.73 -10.51
CA GLY A 160 -0.02 11.62 -9.12
C GLY A 160 -1.20 11.40 -8.19
N LEU A 161 -1.10 11.96 -6.99
CA LEU A 161 -2.15 11.83 -5.99
C LEU A 161 -3.49 12.37 -6.45
N ALA A 162 -3.50 13.38 -7.34
CA ALA A 162 -4.75 13.92 -7.89
C ALA A 162 -5.52 12.88 -8.70
N GLY A 163 -4.82 12.10 -9.54
CA GLY A 163 -5.44 11.02 -10.30
C GLY A 163 -5.94 9.90 -9.40
N LEU A 164 -5.17 9.55 -8.38
CA LEU A 164 -5.56 8.58 -7.38
C LEU A 164 -6.82 9.02 -6.64
N ALA A 165 -6.87 10.28 -6.21
CA ALA A 165 -8.02 10.85 -5.52
C ALA A 165 -9.26 10.88 -6.42
N THR A 166 -9.10 11.14 -7.71
CA THR A 166 -10.21 11.12 -8.67
C THR A 166 -10.82 9.72 -8.80
N ASP A 167 -9.98 8.69 -8.83
CA ASP A 167 -10.47 7.31 -8.97
C ASP A 167 -11.17 6.80 -7.70
N PHE A 168 -10.69 7.18 -6.52
CA PHE A 168 -11.19 6.64 -5.26
C PHE A 168 -11.97 7.66 -4.41
N GLY A 169 -11.96 8.88 -4.79
CA GLY A 169 -12.71 9.94 -4.13
C GLY A 169 -14.01 10.22 -4.82
#